data_170a781cb282e1a666b9d840cbf83ce8
#
_entry.id   170a781cb282e1a666b9d840cbf83ce8
#
_cell.length_a   1.000
_cell.length_b   1.000
_cell.length_c   1.000
_cell.angle_alpha   90.00
_cell.angle_beta   90.00
_cell.angle_gamma   90.00
#
_symmetry.space_group_name_H-M   'P 1'
#
loop_
_entity.id
_entity.type
_entity.pdbx_description
1 polymer ?
#
loop_
_entity_poly.entity_id
_entity_poly.type
_entity_poly.pdbx_seq_one_letter_code
_entity_poly.pdbx_strand_id
1 'polypeptide(L)'
;MKRIYSFLLLFLLLVTPFAVNAQRSKGDEPHRTLLIPYPTETLAKEHSMARQRYMQPIDEWVDVDGVLRGEFTFPFSWLERQIFIRIEGVNQPYEVFVNNKRAGGSTNGFAATEFNITKISKEDKNRVELRLTGDEDVAKIECFEHGAPRPIAYIISQPRVRVRDVVWRANIDVGVVNADFSVVMENETLGRKISRLSYELYLNDTIRLDAGFRDVELGMYGVDTMRFGAPVPDSVLWSSSNPSMVTLRLKNRIEGRDVEFYNFAVGLRKLEYKEGRFFINNKACDIEWCELSPRTTLADLDKLYSGGVRAVRFTAGWVKDEILDYCDAKGIYVAVTAPINSSLSGESRKRHGNPSNDPAWRKEYTRRVVQMIHTTKRHPSIIAYYLADDSANGICLYESYLSAKEITSVPVFYDDGGKEWNSDNREFR
;
A
#
# COMPACT_ATOMS: atom_id res chain seq x y z
N MET A 1 33.16 -16.06 53.56
CA MET A 1 31.74 -15.95 53.17
C MET A 1 31.54 -14.63 52.43
N LYS A 2 31.60 -14.64 51.09
CA LYS A 2 31.29 -13.47 50.26
C LYS A 2 30.07 -13.84 49.40
N ARG A 3 28.95 -13.16 49.65
CA ARG A 3 27.73 -13.30 48.85
C ARG A 3 27.90 -12.53 47.56
N ILE A 4 27.78 -13.23 46.44
CA ILE A 4 27.72 -12.66 45.09
C ILE A 4 26.24 -12.42 44.80
N TYR A 5 25.86 -11.16 44.69
CA TYR A 5 24.53 -10.77 44.17
C TYR A 5 24.59 -10.69 42.65
N SER A 6 23.89 -11.63 42.02
CA SER A 6 23.67 -11.64 40.59
C SER A 6 22.56 -10.65 40.26
N PHE A 7 22.88 -9.54 39.58
CA PHE A 7 21.91 -8.59 39.07
C PHE A 7 21.40 -9.12 37.72
N LEU A 8 20.17 -9.63 37.75
CA LEU A 8 19.42 -9.91 36.53
C LEU A 8 18.86 -8.59 35.98
N LEU A 9 19.48 -8.05 34.93
CA LEU A 9 18.95 -6.89 34.23
C LEU A 9 17.83 -7.37 33.28
N LEU A 10 16.59 -7.20 33.70
CA LEU A 10 15.40 -7.41 32.87
C LEU A 10 15.26 -6.20 31.91
N PHE A 11 15.68 -6.37 30.67
CA PHE A 11 15.38 -5.37 29.62
C PHE A 11 13.91 -5.47 29.26
N LEU A 12 13.08 -4.66 29.91
CA LEU A 12 11.71 -4.40 29.48
C LEU A 12 11.79 -3.47 28.25
N LEU A 13 11.71 -4.03 27.06
CA LEU A 13 11.46 -3.27 25.83
C LEU A 13 10.03 -2.71 25.92
N LEU A 14 9.91 -1.50 26.44
CA LEU A 14 8.72 -0.65 26.28
C LEU A 14 8.56 -0.30 24.80
N VAL A 15 7.80 -1.12 24.07
CA VAL A 15 7.27 -0.73 22.77
C VAL A 15 6.19 0.31 23.06
N THR A 16 6.57 1.56 23.10
CA THR A 16 5.60 2.67 23.06
C THR A 16 4.89 2.63 21.70
N PRO A 17 3.55 2.63 21.67
CA PRO A 17 2.86 2.81 20.41
C PRO A 17 3.13 4.26 19.96
N PHE A 18 3.99 4.44 18.95
CA PHE A 18 4.05 5.70 18.24
C PHE A 18 2.69 5.93 17.57
N ALA A 19 1.84 6.69 18.22
CA ALA A 19 0.72 7.34 17.55
C ALA A 19 1.35 8.36 16.59
N VAL A 20 1.52 7.98 15.34
CA VAL A 20 1.84 8.92 14.28
C VAL A 20 0.61 9.82 14.12
N ASN A 21 0.53 10.88 14.87
CA ASN A 21 -0.32 12.03 14.60
C ASN A 21 0.31 12.77 13.41
N ALA A 22 0.22 12.18 12.22
CA ALA A 22 0.44 12.92 10.99
C ALA A 22 -0.63 14.02 10.96
N GLN A 23 -0.19 15.28 11.09
CA GLN A 23 -1.02 16.44 10.90
C GLN A 23 -1.62 16.33 9.50
N ARG A 24 -2.90 15.93 9.40
CA ARG A 24 -3.62 15.80 8.14
C ARG A 24 -3.63 17.16 7.45
N SER A 25 -3.02 17.25 6.28
CA SER A 25 -3.37 18.32 5.37
C SER A 25 -4.85 18.17 5.04
N LYS A 26 -5.61 19.27 5.07
CA LYS A 26 -7.06 19.23 4.80
C LYS A 26 -7.31 18.66 3.40
N GLY A 27 -7.80 17.42 3.34
CA GLY A 27 -8.25 16.78 2.09
C GLY A 27 -7.56 15.46 1.73
N ASP A 28 -6.32 15.22 2.15
CA ASP A 28 -5.58 14.01 1.79
C ASP A 28 -5.87 12.88 2.80
N GLU A 29 -6.29 11.72 2.29
CA GLU A 29 -6.41 10.51 3.10
C GLU A 29 -5.05 9.80 3.21
N PRO A 30 -4.77 9.12 4.32
CA PRO A 30 -3.56 8.30 4.43
C PRO A 30 -3.50 7.24 3.34
N HIS A 31 -2.33 7.07 2.74
CA HIS A 31 -2.14 6.07 1.69
C HIS A 31 -2.40 4.67 2.22
N ARG A 32 -3.09 3.86 1.43
CA ARG A 32 -3.43 2.47 1.74
C ARG A 32 -3.58 1.64 0.47
N THR A 33 -3.61 0.33 0.62
CA THR A 33 -4.05 -0.57 -0.44
C THR A 33 -5.53 -0.33 -0.77
N LEU A 34 -5.97 -0.74 -1.94
CA LEU A 34 -7.38 -0.70 -2.29
C LEU A 34 -8.18 -1.59 -1.33
N LEU A 35 -9.12 -1.00 -0.60
CA LEU A 35 -10.09 -1.69 0.22
C LEU A 35 -11.44 -1.65 -0.47
N ILE A 36 -12.03 -2.83 -0.68
CA ILE A 36 -13.32 -2.96 -1.36
C ILE A 36 -14.39 -3.30 -0.29
N PRO A 37 -15.19 -2.31 0.15
CA PRO A 37 -16.23 -2.55 1.15
C PRO A 37 -17.51 -3.09 0.48
N TYR A 38 -18.06 -4.16 1.06
CA TYR A 38 -19.30 -4.77 0.61
C TYR A 38 -20.43 -4.56 1.62
N PRO A 39 -21.70 -4.45 1.16
CA PRO A 39 -22.84 -4.28 2.05
C PRO A 39 -23.31 -5.57 2.71
N THR A 40 -22.95 -6.73 2.17
CA THR A 40 -23.33 -8.04 2.68
C THR A 40 -22.19 -9.04 2.56
N GLU A 41 -22.21 -10.06 3.40
CA GLU A 41 -21.25 -11.15 3.38
C GLU A 41 -21.26 -11.93 2.04
N THR A 42 -22.46 -12.15 1.48
CA THR A 42 -22.62 -12.85 0.20
C THR A 42 -21.90 -12.11 -0.93
N LEU A 43 -22.10 -10.78 -1.02
CA LEU A 43 -21.42 -9.97 -2.06
C LEU A 43 -19.91 -9.90 -1.85
N ALA A 44 -19.45 -9.93 -0.60
CA ALA A 44 -18.02 -10.02 -0.30
C ALA A 44 -17.42 -11.35 -0.77
N LYS A 45 -18.13 -12.47 -0.59
CA LYS A 45 -17.70 -13.79 -1.07
C LYS A 45 -17.68 -13.91 -2.59
N GLU A 46 -18.62 -13.27 -3.27
CA GLU A 46 -18.74 -13.32 -4.73
C GLU A 46 -17.67 -12.48 -5.46
N HIS A 47 -16.97 -11.59 -4.80
CA HIS A 47 -16.02 -10.63 -5.38
C HIS A 47 -16.56 -9.87 -6.62
N SER A 48 -17.86 -9.75 -6.75
CA SER A 48 -18.50 -9.21 -7.95
C SER A 48 -18.49 -7.68 -7.95
N MET A 49 -17.59 -7.07 -8.70
CA MET A 49 -17.55 -5.61 -8.92
C MET A 49 -18.87 -5.08 -9.50
N ALA A 50 -19.54 -5.84 -10.36
CA ALA A 50 -20.82 -5.45 -10.97
C ALA A 50 -21.98 -5.35 -9.98
N ARG A 51 -21.91 -6.01 -8.83
CA ARG A 51 -22.93 -6.00 -7.78
C ARG A 51 -22.55 -5.18 -6.56
N GLN A 52 -21.42 -4.55 -6.60
CA GLN A 52 -20.89 -3.83 -5.47
C GLN A 52 -21.64 -2.52 -5.25
N ARG A 53 -22.14 -2.32 -4.02
CA ARG A 53 -22.91 -1.13 -3.67
C ARG A 53 -22.07 -0.02 -3.05
N TYR A 54 -20.88 -0.33 -2.52
CA TYR A 54 -20.06 0.63 -1.78
C TYR A 54 -18.81 1.08 -2.54
N MET A 55 -18.68 0.64 -3.79
CA MET A 55 -17.65 1.10 -4.71
C MET A 55 -18.23 1.18 -6.12
N GLN A 56 -17.91 2.24 -6.84
CA GLN A 56 -18.35 2.46 -8.23
C GLN A 56 -17.17 3.01 -9.02
N PRO A 57 -16.87 2.47 -10.22
CA PRO A 57 -15.88 3.06 -11.10
C PRO A 57 -16.42 4.38 -11.71
N ILE A 58 -15.51 5.24 -12.14
CA ILE A 58 -15.76 6.30 -13.10
C ILE A 58 -15.23 5.79 -14.42
N ASP A 59 -16.14 5.31 -15.28
CA ASP A 59 -15.78 4.56 -16.48
C ASP A 59 -15.38 5.46 -17.66
N GLU A 60 -15.90 6.68 -17.72
CA GLU A 60 -15.69 7.59 -18.84
C GLU A 60 -14.98 8.87 -18.41
N TRP A 61 -13.89 9.16 -19.10
CA TRP A 61 -13.15 10.40 -18.97
C TRP A 61 -13.08 11.11 -20.32
N VAL A 62 -13.49 12.37 -20.34
CA VAL A 62 -13.46 13.22 -21.54
C VAL A 62 -12.42 14.31 -21.32
N ASP A 63 -11.46 14.41 -22.22
CA ASP A 63 -10.52 15.54 -22.22
C ASP A 63 -11.19 16.77 -22.87
N VAL A 64 -11.26 17.86 -22.13
CA VAL A 64 -11.74 19.14 -22.61
C VAL A 64 -10.72 20.19 -22.22
N ASP A 65 -9.98 20.69 -23.20
CA ASP A 65 -8.94 21.71 -23.04
C ASP A 65 -7.88 21.35 -21.98
N GLY A 66 -7.43 20.08 -21.95
CA GLY A 66 -6.42 19.59 -21.01
C GLY A 66 -6.96 19.31 -19.61
N VAL A 67 -8.29 19.33 -19.43
CA VAL A 67 -8.97 18.91 -18.18
C VAL A 67 -9.71 17.62 -18.42
N LEU A 68 -9.32 16.56 -17.70
CA LEU A 68 -10.02 15.28 -17.74
C LEU A 68 -11.29 15.37 -16.89
N ARG A 69 -12.44 15.15 -17.50
CA ARG A 69 -13.76 15.26 -16.86
C ARG A 69 -14.45 13.92 -16.82
N GLY A 70 -14.98 13.57 -15.65
CA GLY A 70 -15.82 12.41 -15.42
C GLY A 70 -17.07 12.78 -14.64
N GLU A 71 -18.01 11.86 -14.56
CA GLU A 71 -19.27 12.04 -13.83
C GLU A 71 -19.56 10.80 -13.00
N PHE A 72 -20.22 11.00 -11.87
CA PHE A 72 -20.69 9.90 -11.01
C PHE A 72 -21.96 10.29 -10.28
N THR A 73 -22.69 9.27 -9.86
CA THR A 73 -23.84 9.40 -8.95
C THR A 73 -23.66 8.39 -7.81
N PHE A 74 -24.34 8.60 -6.69
CA PHE A 74 -24.44 7.61 -5.65
C PHE A 74 -25.85 7.55 -5.04
N PRO A 75 -26.27 6.40 -4.49
CA PRO A 75 -27.62 6.23 -3.98
C PRO A 75 -27.81 6.99 -2.65
N PHE A 76 -29.05 7.36 -2.34
CA PHE A 76 -29.47 8.00 -1.09
C PHE A 76 -28.88 7.32 0.16
N SER A 77 -28.77 5.99 0.16
CA SER A 77 -28.23 5.20 1.28
C SER A 77 -26.75 5.52 1.61
N TRP A 78 -26.05 6.32 0.81
CA TRP A 78 -24.68 6.73 1.07
C TRP A 78 -24.58 8.08 1.80
N LEU A 79 -25.66 8.85 1.94
CA LEU A 79 -25.62 10.21 2.51
C LEU A 79 -25.10 10.30 3.94
N GLU A 80 -25.28 9.26 4.75
CA GLU A 80 -24.76 9.21 6.12
C GLU A 80 -23.37 8.56 6.24
N ARG A 81 -22.78 8.21 5.10
CA ARG A 81 -21.48 7.56 5.01
C ARG A 81 -20.41 8.57 4.60
N GLN A 82 -19.14 8.17 4.69
CA GLN A 82 -18.02 8.90 4.12
C GLN A 82 -17.87 8.50 2.65
N ILE A 83 -17.67 9.48 1.79
CA ILE A 83 -17.50 9.29 0.35
C ILE A 83 -16.07 9.68 -0.01
N PHE A 84 -15.36 8.76 -0.64
CA PHE A 84 -13.99 8.94 -1.11
C PHE A 84 -13.93 8.82 -2.62
N ILE A 85 -13.02 9.56 -3.22
CA ILE A 85 -12.57 9.30 -4.59
C ILE A 85 -11.15 8.77 -4.53
N ARG A 86 -10.90 7.60 -5.10
CA ARG A 86 -9.56 7.02 -5.31
C ARG A 86 -9.20 7.18 -6.77
N ILE A 87 -7.99 7.67 -7.04
CA ILE A 87 -7.49 7.98 -8.39
C ILE A 87 -6.12 7.33 -8.56
N GLU A 88 -5.93 6.67 -9.69
CA GLU A 88 -4.71 5.97 -10.09
C GLU A 88 -4.39 6.25 -11.56
N GLY A 89 -3.14 6.06 -11.99
CA GLY A 89 -2.75 6.06 -13.41
C GLY A 89 -2.84 7.41 -14.12
N VAL A 90 -2.77 8.52 -13.39
CA VAL A 90 -2.74 9.85 -13.98
C VAL A 90 -1.39 10.14 -14.64
N ASN A 91 -0.30 9.56 -14.09
CA ASN A 91 1.07 9.66 -14.60
C ASN A 91 1.66 11.08 -14.69
N GLN A 92 1.02 12.04 -14.08
CA GLN A 92 1.43 13.46 -14.01
C GLN A 92 0.90 14.08 -12.73
N PRO A 93 1.49 15.18 -12.23
CA PRO A 93 0.92 15.97 -11.16
C PRO A 93 -0.47 16.48 -11.53
N TYR A 94 -1.39 16.45 -10.57
CA TYR A 94 -2.78 16.84 -10.82
C TYR A 94 -3.48 17.41 -9.59
N GLU A 95 -4.54 18.19 -9.84
CA GLU A 95 -5.51 18.60 -8.85
C GLU A 95 -6.89 18.00 -9.15
N VAL A 96 -7.63 17.67 -8.08
CA VAL A 96 -8.98 17.08 -8.15
C VAL A 96 -10.02 18.12 -7.71
N PHE A 97 -11.03 18.32 -8.54
CA PHE A 97 -12.21 19.11 -8.20
C PHE A 97 -13.47 18.27 -8.33
N VAL A 98 -14.36 18.39 -7.36
CA VAL A 98 -15.69 17.79 -7.40
C VAL A 98 -16.72 18.91 -7.26
N ASN A 99 -17.65 19.01 -8.23
CA ASN A 99 -18.66 20.08 -8.27
C ASN A 99 -18.04 21.49 -8.15
N ASN A 100 -16.93 21.75 -8.86
CA ASN A 100 -16.13 22.97 -8.84
C ASN A 100 -15.46 23.29 -7.50
N LYS A 101 -15.45 22.37 -6.53
CA LYS A 101 -14.74 22.54 -5.26
C LYS A 101 -13.51 21.64 -5.24
N ARG A 102 -12.37 22.20 -4.86
CA ARG A 102 -11.10 21.47 -4.77
C ARG A 102 -11.22 20.38 -3.70
N ALA A 103 -10.99 19.12 -4.09
CA ALA A 103 -10.88 17.97 -3.19
C ALA A 103 -9.46 17.79 -2.64
N GLY A 104 -8.46 17.95 -3.52
CA GLY A 104 -7.05 17.79 -3.19
C GLY A 104 -6.19 17.79 -4.44
N GLY A 105 -5.00 17.18 -4.37
CA GLY A 105 -4.10 17.02 -5.50
C GLY A 105 -2.91 16.14 -5.15
N SER A 106 -2.19 15.69 -6.16
CA SER A 106 -0.97 14.91 -5.99
C SER A 106 0.12 15.39 -6.94
N THR A 107 1.33 15.59 -6.43
CA THR A 107 2.53 15.79 -7.23
C THR A 107 3.10 14.46 -7.72
N ASN A 108 2.64 13.34 -7.14
CA ASN A 108 2.96 11.98 -7.58
C ASN A 108 1.75 11.36 -8.29
N GLY A 109 1.67 11.49 -9.59
CA GLY A 109 0.62 10.88 -10.41
C GLY A 109 0.79 9.36 -10.63
N PHE A 110 1.87 8.77 -10.13
CA PHE A 110 2.25 7.36 -10.31
C PHE A 110 1.79 6.43 -9.19
N ALA A 111 1.04 6.94 -8.22
CA ALA A 111 0.52 6.11 -7.15
C ALA A 111 -0.93 6.46 -6.84
N ALA A 112 -1.67 5.46 -6.36
CA ALA A 112 -3.04 5.63 -5.95
C ALA A 112 -3.17 6.67 -4.83
N THR A 113 -4.09 7.61 -4.97
CA THR A 113 -4.38 8.64 -3.97
C THR A 113 -5.87 8.69 -3.71
N GLU A 114 -6.27 8.80 -2.45
CA GLU A 114 -7.65 8.93 -2.03
C GLU A 114 -7.93 10.32 -1.46
N PHE A 115 -9.10 10.86 -1.78
CA PHE A 115 -9.57 12.15 -1.26
C PHE A 115 -10.96 12.00 -0.67
N ASN A 116 -11.18 12.56 0.52
CA ASN A 116 -12.50 12.59 1.13
C ASN A 116 -13.35 13.70 0.47
N ILE A 117 -14.38 13.29 -0.23
CA ILE A 117 -15.27 14.19 -0.98
C ILE A 117 -16.66 14.32 -0.35
N THR A 118 -16.87 13.78 0.84
CA THR A 118 -18.19 13.73 1.54
C THR A 118 -18.89 15.08 1.58
N LYS A 119 -18.15 16.16 1.87
CA LYS A 119 -18.72 17.51 2.03
C LYS A 119 -18.96 18.26 0.72
N ILE A 120 -18.44 17.76 -0.39
CA ILE A 120 -18.48 18.44 -1.69
C ILE A 120 -19.22 17.65 -2.75
N SER A 121 -19.56 16.40 -2.45
CA SER A 121 -20.44 15.55 -3.27
C SER A 121 -21.90 15.68 -2.84
N LYS A 122 -22.81 15.28 -3.71
CA LYS A 122 -24.27 15.29 -3.50
C LYS A 122 -24.90 14.01 -4.05
N GLU A 123 -26.12 13.69 -3.64
CA GLU A 123 -26.85 12.51 -4.06
C GLU A 123 -27.07 12.41 -5.58
N ASP A 124 -27.29 13.55 -6.20
CA ASP A 124 -27.50 13.67 -7.63
C ASP A 124 -26.17 13.58 -8.41
N LYS A 125 -26.23 13.85 -9.70
CA LYS A 125 -25.09 13.92 -10.61
C LYS A 125 -23.98 14.81 -10.07
N ASN A 126 -22.77 14.22 -9.92
CA ASN A 126 -21.55 14.90 -9.55
C ASN A 126 -20.62 14.94 -10.73
N ARG A 127 -19.93 16.05 -10.91
CA ARG A 127 -18.87 16.22 -11.89
C ARG A 127 -17.53 16.22 -11.19
N VAL A 128 -16.61 15.41 -11.69
CA VAL A 128 -15.20 15.41 -11.28
C VAL A 128 -14.33 15.98 -12.40
N GLU A 129 -13.35 16.79 -12.03
CA GLU A 129 -12.33 17.30 -12.94
C GLU A 129 -10.95 16.97 -12.37
N LEU A 130 -10.10 16.39 -13.22
CA LEU A 130 -8.67 16.27 -12.99
C LEU A 130 -7.98 17.31 -13.84
N ARG A 131 -7.36 18.28 -13.19
CA ARG A 131 -6.56 19.32 -13.85
C ARG A 131 -5.11 18.93 -13.75
N LEU A 132 -4.50 18.62 -14.88
CA LEU A 132 -3.08 18.30 -14.93
C LEU A 132 -2.29 19.57 -14.65
N THR A 133 -1.40 19.50 -13.67
CA THR A 133 -0.54 20.61 -13.29
C THR A 133 0.87 20.30 -13.78
N GLY A 134 1.31 21.00 -14.83
CA GLY A 134 2.72 20.93 -15.22
C GLY A 134 3.58 21.48 -14.08
N ASP A 135 4.54 20.70 -13.62
CA ASP A 135 5.50 21.13 -12.60
C ASP A 135 6.92 20.83 -13.10
N GLU A 136 7.59 21.89 -13.60
CA GLU A 136 8.95 21.79 -14.13
C GLU A 136 9.95 21.31 -13.06
N ASP A 137 9.66 21.58 -11.78
CA ASP A 137 10.50 21.09 -10.69
C ASP A 137 10.31 19.58 -10.51
N VAL A 138 9.09 19.06 -10.56
CA VAL A 138 8.83 17.63 -10.46
C VAL A 138 9.51 16.87 -11.61
N ALA A 139 9.58 17.42 -12.81
CA ALA A 139 10.28 16.83 -13.93
C ALA A 139 11.77 16.54 -13.65
N LYS A 140 12.39 17.25 -12.70
CA LYS A 140 13.80 17.01 -12.31
C LYS A 140 14.03 15.66 -11.62
N ILE A 141 12.98 15.04 -11.08
CA ILE A 141 13.04 13.75 -10.40
C ILE A 141 12.23 12.66 -11.12
N GLU A 142 11.72 12.95 -12.31
CA GLU A 142 10.92 12.05 -13.13
C GLU A 142 11.54 11.83 -14.51
N CYS A 143 12.85 11.55 -14.56
CA CYS A 143 13.58 11.31 -15.80
C CYS A 143 13.29 9.91 -16.37
N PHE A 144 11.99 9.60 -16.59
CA PHE A 144 11.50 8.35 -17.18
C PHE A 144 10.25 8.62 -18.02
N GLU A 145 9.82 7.65 -18.82
CA GLU A 145 8.62 7.79 -19.65
C GLU A 145 7.34 7.70 -18.80
N HIS A 146 6.53 8.75 -18.82
CA HIS A 146 5.30 8.82 -18.05
C HIS A 146 4.13 8.06 -18.69
N GLY A 147 4.06 7.98 -20.00
CA GLY A 147 2.88 7.52 -20.73
C GLY A 147 1.75 8.57 -20.72
N ALA A 148 0.72 8.33 -21.53
CA ALA A 148 -0.45 9.18 -21.54
C ALA A 148 -1.27 9.02 -20.23
N PRO A 149 -1.87 10.10 -19.71
CA PRO A 149 -2.81 10.02 -18.60
C PRO A 149 -3.97 9.08 -18.93
N ARG A 150 -4.15 8.06 -18.09
CA ARG A 150 -5.29 7.13 -18.18
C ARG A 150 -5.84 6.90 -16.77
N PRO A 151 -6.56 7.88 -16.21
CA PRO A 151 -7.03 7.78 -14.84
C PRO A 151 -7.98 6.61 -14.67
N ILE A 152 -7.70 5.79 -13.68
CA ILE A 152 -8.63 4.82 -13.12
C ILE A 152 -9.15 5.46 -11.83
N ALA A 153 -10.46 5.62 -11.71
CA ALA A 153 -11.02 6.22 -10.52
C ALA A 153 -12.22 5.44 -9.99
N TYR A 154 -12.31 5.43 -8.66
CA TYR A 154 -13.40 4.77 -7.94
C TYR A 154 -14.00 5.72 -6.93
N ILE A 155 -15.33 5.74 -6.86
CA ILE A 155 -16.07 6.35 -5.75
C ILE A 155 -16.34 5.26 -4.72
N ILE A 156 -15.84 5.45 -3.49
CA ILE A 156 -15.91 4.48 -2.41
C ILE A 156 -16.73 5.05 -1.27
N SER A 157 -17.68 4.27 -0.76
CA SER A 157 -18.50 4.63 0.40
C SER A 157 -18.16 3.75 1.59
N GLN A 158 -17.78 4.36 2.71
CA GLN A 158 -17.53 3.65 3.97
C GLN A 158 -18.29 4.26 5.14
N PRO A 159 -18.61 3.51 6.20
CA PRO A 159 -19.23 4.09 7.40
C PRO A 159 -18.24 5.04 8.10
N ARG A 160 -18.75 5.91 8.97
CA ARG A 160 -17.91 6.82 9.76
C ARG A 160 -17.01 6.10 10.78
N VAL A 161 -17.38 4.88 11.14
CA VAL A 161 -16.52 3.97 11.91
C VAL A 161 -16.19 2.81 11.01
N ARG A 162 -14.95 2.78 10.50
CA ARG A 162 -14.56 1.94 9.37
C ARG A 162 -13.25 1.20 9.57
N VAL A 163 -13.07 0.13 8.80
CA VAL A 163 -11.75 -0.43 8.54
C VAL A 163 -11.00 0.55 7.64
N ARG A 164 -9.85 1.02 8.10
CA ARG A 164 -9.01 1.96 7.36
C ARG A 164 -7.88 1.28 6.59
N ASP A 165 -7.27 0.26 7.20
CA ASP A 165 -6.15 -0.47 6.59
C ASP A 165 -6.03 -1.86 7.18
N VAL A 166 -5.42 -2.80 6.43
CA VAL A 166 -5.16 -4.17 6.86
C VAL A 166 -3.73 -4.54 6.47
N VAL A 167 -3.00 -5.09 7.42
CA VAL A 167 -1.62 -5.57 7.22
C VAL A 167 -1.49 -6.97 7.81
N TRP A 168 -0.74 -7.84 7.14
CA TRP A 168 -0.48 -9.21 7.61
C TRP A 168 0.96 -9.64 7.35
N ARG A 169 1.37 -10.63 8.11
CA ARG A 169 2.66 -11.29 7.96
C ARG A 169 2.59 -12.71 8.50
N ALA A 170 3.49 -13.59 8.07
CA ALA A 170 3.70 -14.88 8.72
C ALA A 170 4.93 -14.83 9.63
N ASN A 171 4.80 -15.42 10.82
CA ASN A 171 5.90 -15.74 11.70
C ASN A 171 6.07 -17.25 11.71
N ILE A 172 7.31 -17.71 11.58
CA ILE A 172 7.67 -19.13 11.64
C ILE A 172 8.62 -19.29 12.82
N ASP A 173 8.15 -19.94 13.87
CA ASP A 173 8.92 -20.21 15.08
C ASP A 173 8.82 -21.68 15.46
N VAL A 174 9.99 -22.36 15.60
CA VAL A 174 10.12 -23.77 16.01
C VAL A 174 9.11 -24.71 15.31
N GLY A 175 8.90 -24.53 13.99
CA GLY A 175 8.00 -25.37 13.19
C GLY A 175 6.51 -25.04 13.33
N VAL A 176 6.16 -23.96 14.04
CA VAL A 176 4.80 -23.43 14.13
C VAL A 176 4.71 -22.18 13.26
N VAL A 177 3.71 -22.13 12.37
CA VAL A 177 3.41 -20.94 11.57
C VAL A 177 2.23 -20.21 12.17
N ASN A 178 2.41 -18.93 12.45
CA ASN A 178 1.34 -18.02 12.86
C ASN A 178 1.17 -16.92 11.80
N ALA A 179 -0.05 -16.71 11.37
CA ALA A 179 -0.44 -15.55 10.58
C ALA A 179 -0.83 -14.42 11.54
N ASP A 180 -0.09 -13.31 11.50
CA ASP A 180 -0.38 -12.12 12.29
C ASP A 180 -1.08 -11.08 11.43
N PHE A 181 -2.20 -10.57 11.93
CA PHE A 181 -3.01 -9.54 11.29
C PHE A 181 -3.08 -8.29 12.15
N SER A 182 -3.03 -7.15 11.50
CA SER A 182 -3.26 -5.84 12.09
C SER A 182 -4.32 -5.11 11.27
N VAL A 183 -5.47 -4.83 11.86
CA VAL A 183 -6.58 -4.13 11.22
C VAL A 183 -6.72 -2.77 11.87
N VAL A 184 -6.47 -1.72 11.10
CA VAL A 184 -6.58 -0.33 11.56
C VAL A 184 -8.04 0.10 11.43
N MET A 185 -8.62 0.51 12.55
CA MET A 185 -9.99 1.03 12.65
C MET A 185 -9.97 2.53 12.90
N GLU A 186 -10.89 3.27 12.30
CA GLU A 186 -11.03 4.71 12.46
C GLU A 186 -12.47 5.11 12.79
N ASN A 187 -12.61 6.03 13.74
CA ASN A 187 -13.88 6.66 14.12
C ASN A 187 -13.87 8.13 13.74
N GLU A 188 -14.70 8.55 12.80
CA GLU A 188 -14.88 9.96 12.39
C GLU A 188 -16.15 10.58 12.98
N THR A 189 -16.62 10.08 14.12
CA THR A 189 -17.78 10.65 14.83
C THR A 189 -17.36 11.48 16.04
N LEU A 190 -18.26 12.33 16.51
CA LEU A 190 -18.08 13.17 17.72
C LEU A 190 -18.17 12.37 19.03
N GLY A 191 -18.48 11.09 19.00
CA GLY A 191 -18.64 10.25 20.17
C GLY A 191 -17.73 9.04 20.17
N ARG A 192 -17.49 8.49 21.36
CA ARG A 192 -16.88 7.17 21.51
C ARG A 192 -17.76 6.11 20.87
N LYS A 193 -17.16 5.18 20.15
CA LYS A 193 -17.83 4.06 19.50
C LYS A 193 -17.14 2.75 19.83
N ILE A 194 -17.94 1.68 19.91
CA ILE A 194 -17.45 0.30 20.01
C ILE A 194 -17.78 -0.39 18.69
N SER A 195 -16.75 -0.89 18.03
CA SER A 195 -16.87 -1.71 16.84
C SER A 195 -16.56 -3.15 17.19
N ARG A 196 -17.49 -4.06 16.90
CA ARG A 196 -17.18 -5.50 16.90
C ARG A 196 -16.64 -5.87 15.53
N LEU A 197 -15.34 -6.13 15.47
CA LEU A 197 -14.69 -6.61 14.27
C LEU A 197 -14.54 -8.15 14.37
N SER A 198 -15.23 -8.85 13.47
CA SER A 198 -15.12 -10.30 13.34
C SER A 198 -14.22 -10.64 12.15
N TYR A 199 -13.45 -11.73 12.26
CA TYR A 199 -12.61 -12.25 11.20
C TYR A 199 -12.84 -13.74 11.01
N GLU A 200 -12.66 -14.20 9.78
CA GLU A 200 -12.59 -15.60 9.40
C GLU A 200 -11.45 -15.79 8.41
N LEU A 201 -10.65 -16.83 8.60
CA LEU A 201 -9.55 -17.21 7.73
C LEU A 201 -9.86 -18.54 7.06
N TYR A 202 -9.76 -18.59 5.72
CA TYR A 202 -10.05 -19.77 4.93
C TYR A 202 -8.91 -20.17 4.02
N LEU A 203 -8.75 -21.48 3.84
CA LEU A 203 -7.99 -22.07 2.74
C LEU A 203 -8.96 -22.44 1.62
N ASN A 204 -8.68 -21.99 0.39
CA ASN A 204 -9.49 -22.24 -0.80
C ASN A 204 -10.98 -21.91 -0.62
N ASP A 205 -11.29 -20.83 0.13
CA ASP A 205 -12.64 -20.35 0.45
C ASP A 205 -13.57 -21.33 1.17
N THR A 206 -13.15 -22.54 1.42
CA THR A 206 -13.98 -23.65 1.94
C THR A 206 -13.52 -24.17 3.29
N ILE A 207 -12.22 -24.33 3.50
CA ILE A 207 -11.67 -24.88 4.75
C ILE A 207 -11.36 -23.73 5.69
N ARG A 208 -12.17 -23.59 6.73
CA ARG A 208 -11.92 -22.55 7.76
C ARG A 208 -10.72 -22.94 8.62
N LEU A 209 -9.69 -22.10 8.59
CA LEU A 209 -8.47 -22.26 9.38
C LEU A 209 -8.66 -21.70 10.79
N ASP A 210 -9.25 -20.50 10.88
CA ASP A 210 -9.50 -19.82 12.14
C ASP A 210 -10.65 -18.81 12.03
N ALA A 211 -11.23 -18.42 13.16
CA ALA A 211 -12.23 -17.38 13.23
C ALA A 211 -12.33 -16.78 14.64
N GLY A 212 -12.68 -15.51 14.73
CA GLY A 212 -12.87 -14.85 15.99
C GLY A 212 -13.46 -13.45 15.85
N PHE A 213 -13.54 -12.76 16.98
CA PHE A 213 -13.92 -11.35 17.00
C PHE A 213 -13.23 -10.61 18.14
N ARG A 214 -13.19 -9.30 18.00
CA ARG A 214 -12.75 -8.37 19.04
C ARG A 214 -13.66 -7.14 19.05
N ASP A 215 -13.94 -6.65 20.23
CA ASP A 215 -14.57 -5.34 20.41
C ASP A 215 -13.44 -4.30 20.47
N VAL A 216 -13.46 -3.38 19.52
CA VAL A 216 -12.48 -2.28 19.39
C VAL A 216 -13.15 -1.01 19.87
N GLU A 217 -12.59 -0.40 20.88
CA GLU A 217 -13.09 0.83 21.44
C GLU A 217 -12.38 2.04 20.81
N LEU A 218 -13.13 2.87 20.14
CA LEU A 218 -12.63 4.02 19.40
C LEU A 218 -13.10 5.32 20.03
N GLY A 219 -12.18 6.13 20.50
CA GLY A 219 -12.49 7.49 20.96
C GLY A 219 -13.03 8.38 19.84
N MET A 220 -13.52 9.57 20.20
CA MET A 220 -13.92 10.59 19.24
C MET A 220 -12.74 10.93 18.29
N TYR A 221 -12.98 10.86 16.97
CA TYR A 221 -11.95 11.02 15.94
C TYR A 221 -10.70 10.15 16.16
N GLY A 222 -10.91 8.98 16.81
CA GLY A 222 -9.83 8.08 17.20
C GLY A 222 -9.50 7.05 16.14
N VAL A 223 -8.26 6.59 16.20
CA VAL A 223 -7.74 5.47 15.41
C VAL A 223 -7.19 4.43 16.39
N ASP A 224 -7.50 3.17 16.18
CA ASP A 224 -6.94 2.06 16.93
C ASP A 224 -6.68 0.86 16.03
N THR A 225 -5.84 -0.06 16.47
CA THR A 225 -5.44 -1.23 15.70
C THR A 225 -5.79 -2.51 16.43
N MET A 226 -6.71 -3.27 15.87
CA MET A 226 -6.96 -4.65 16.31
C MET A 226 -5.83 -5.54 15.80
N ARG A 227 -5.27 -6.35 16.71
CA ARG A 227 -4.27 -7.37 16.37
C ARG A 227 -4.79 -8.75 16.77
N PHE A 228 -4.59 -9.71 15.88
CA PHE A 228 -4.85 -11.11 16.16
C PHE A 228 -3.87 -12.01 15.42
N GLY A 229 -3.61 -13.20 15.98
CA GLY A 229 -2.79 -14.23 15.36
C GLY A 229 -3.62 -15.49 15.16
N ALA A 230 -3.39 -16.18 14.06
CA ALA A 230 -4.02 -17.46 13.73
C ALA A 230 -2.94 -18.50 13.43
N PRO A 231 -2.94 -19.69 14.07
CA PRO A 231 -2.08 -20.78 13.65
C PRO A 231 -2.52 -21.30 12.29
N VAL A 232 -1.57 -21.50 11.39
CA VAL A 232 -1.84 -21.99 10.04
C VAL A 232 -0.87 -23.10 9.66
N PRO A 233 -1.26 -24.02 8.75
CA PRO A 233 -0.33 -25.06 8.26
C PRO A 233 0.72 -24.47 7.32
N ASP A 234 1.92 -25.06 7.29
CA ASP A 234 3.02 -24.63 6.42
C ASP A 234 2.64 -24.61 4.93
N SER A 235 1.69 -25.46 4.53
CA SER A 235 1.21 -25.56 3.15
C SER A 235 0.55 -24.32 2.62
N VAL A 236 0.13 -23.38 3.47
CA VAL A 236 -0.45 -22.09 3.06
C VAL A 236 0.59 -20.99 2.86
N LEU A 237 1.85 -21.27 3.17
CA LEU A 237 2.92 -20.27 2.99
C LEU A 237 3.19 -20.03 1.51
N TRP A 238 3.06 -18.75 1.13
CA TRP A 238 3.31 -18.30 -0.23
C TRP A 238 4.80 -18.33 -0.57
N SER A 239 5.12 -18.84 -1.74
CA SER A 239 6.46 -18.77 -2.35
C SER A 239 6.36 -18.94 -3.86
N SER A 240 7.46 -18.76 -4.60
CA SER A 240 7.48 -18.98 -6.05
C SER A 240 7.08 -20.42 -6.45
N SER A 241 7.43 -21.42 -5.65
CA SER A 241 7.07 -22.83 -5.89
C SER A 241 5.67 -23.21 -5.34
N ASN A 242 5.10 -22.37 -4.49
CA ASN A 242 3.79 -22.57 -3.88
C ASN A 242 3.08 -21.21 -3.73
N PRO A 243 2.48 -20.67 -4.80
CA PRO A 243 1.80 -19.37 -4.76
C PRO A 243 0.42 -19.47 -4.08
N SER A 244 0.39 -20.08 -2.90
CA SER A 244 -0.83 -20.30 -2.12
C SER A 244 -1.33 -18.99 -1.52
N MET A 245 -2.64 -18.75 -1.65
CA MET A 245 -3.34 -17.62 -1.05
C MET A 245 -4.40 -18.14 -0.10
N VAL A 246 -4.53 -17.52 1.07
CA VAL A 246 -5.64 -17.73 1.97
C VAL A 246 -6.62 -16.57 1.88
N THR A 247 -7.86 -16.79 2.28
CA THR A 247 -8.89 -15.75 2.26
C THR A 247 -9.14 -15.24 3.67
N LEU A 248 -8.93 -13.94 3.89
CA LEU A 248 -9.33 -13.25 5.10
C LEU A 248 -10.67 -12.52 4.87
N ARG A 249 -11.70 -12.89 5.62
CA ARG A 249 -12.97 -12.18 5.64
C ARG A 249 -13.08 -11.35 6.91
N LEU A 250 -13.45 -10.09 6.75
CA LEU A 250 -13.70 -9.19 7.87
C LEU A 250 -15.16 -8.71 7.86
N LYS A 251 -15.71 -8.56 9.05
CA LYS A 251 -17.06 -8.00 9.26
C LYS A 251 -17.00 -6.94 10.36
N ASN A 252 -17.38 -5.73 10.03
CA ASN A 252 -17.49 -4.61 10.97
C ASN A 252 -18.94 -4.42 11.41
N ARG A 253 -19.19 -4.50 12.73
CA ARG A 253 -20.49 -4.33 13.35
C ARG A 253 -20.47 -3.19 14.35
N ILE A 254 -21.34 -2.21 14.16
CA ILE A 254 -21.48 -1.03 15.00
C ILE A 254 -22.90 -1.00 15.57
N GLU A 255 -23.04 -0.84 16.89
CA GLU A 255 -24.35 -0.72 17.56
C GLU A 255 -25.33 -1.85 17.14
N GLY A 256 -24.82 -3.08 17.01
CA GLY A 256 -25.62 -4.25 16.64
C GLY A 256 -25.91 -4.41 15.15
N ARG A 257 -25.47 -3.50 14.27
CA ARG A 257 -25.68 -3.54 12.83
C ARG A 257 -24.39 -3.84 12.08
N ASP A 258 -24.44 -4.77 11.14
CA ASP A 258 -23.33 -5.02 10.24
C ASP A 258 -23.27 -3.88 9.21
N VAL A 259 -22.13 -3.18 9.14
CA VAL A 259 -21.99 -1.93 8.36
C VAL A 259 -21.10 -2.05 7.15
N GLU A 260 -20.17 -3.02 7.16
CA GLU A 260 -19.30 -3.33 6.03
C GLU A 260 -18.68 -4.72 6.16
N PHE A 261 -18.40 -5.33 5.01
CA PHE A 261 -17.75 -6.63 4.87
C PHE A 261 -16.57 -6.49 3.91
N TYR A 262 -15.55 -7.32 4.11
CA TYR A 262 -14.38 -7.40 3.26
C TYR A 262 -14.00 -8.84 2.98
N ASN A 263 -13.35 -9.05 1.84
CA ASN A 263 -12.79 -10.33 1.46
C ASN A 263 -11.42 -10.07 0.80
N PHE A 264 -10.35 -10.55 1.41
CA PHE A 264 -8.98 -10.32 0.98
C PHE A 264 -8.33 -11.65 0.59
N ALA A 265 -7.68 -11.66 -0.56
CA ALA A 265 -6.68 -12.67 -0.85
C ALA A 265 -5.37 -12.30 -0.11
N VAL A 266 -4.87 -13.21 0.71
CA VAL A 266 -3.72 -12.98 1.61
C VAL A 266 -2.65 -14.01 1.31
N GLY A 267 -1.50 -13.56 0.85
CA GLY A 267 -0.31 -14.39 0.76
C GLY A 267 0.53 -14.27 2.02
N LEU A 268 0.64 -15.37 2.74
CA LEU A 268 1.39 -15.45 3.99
C LEU A 268 2.81 -15.90 3.71
N ARG A 269 3.80 -15.07 4.06
CA ARG A 269 5.21 -15.45 3.97
C ARG A 269 6.04 -14.81 5.06
N LYS A 270 7.13 -15.47 5.43
CA LYS A 270 8.24 -14.89 6.18
C LYS A 270 9.31 -14.50 5.19
N LEU A 271 9.70 -13.23 5.18
CA LEU A 271 10.73 -12.69 4.30
C LEU A 271 11.85 -12.09 5.14
N GLU A 272 13.08 -12.48 4.85
CA GLU A 272 14.29 -11.96 5.48
C GLU A 272 15.36 -11.72 4.40
N TYR A 273 16.20 -10.73 4.61
CA TYR A 273 17.40 -10.49 3.80
C TYR A 273 18.60 -10.44 4.74
N LYS A 274 19.52 -11.37 4.58
CA LYS A 274 20.70 -11.55 5.45
C LYS A 274 21.91 -11.92 4.60
N GLU A 275 23.04 -11.33 4.89
CA GLU A 275 24.31 -11.65 4.24
C GLU A 275 24.24 -11.63 2.70
N GLY A 276 23.52 -10.65 2.15
CA GLY A 276 23.39 -10.50 0.70
C GLY A 276 22.40 -11.47 0.03
N ARG A 277 21.63 -12.26 0.80
CA ARG A 277 20.70 -13.27 0.26
C ARG A 277 19.30 -13.11 0.81
N PHE A 278 18.32 -13.42 0.00
CA PHE A 278 16.93 -13.53 0.40
C PHE A 278 16.66 -14.88 1.05
N PHE A 279 15.84 -14.86 2.12
CA PHE A 279 15.29 -16.05 2.73
C PHE A 279 13.76 -15.93 2.73
N ILE A 280 13.09 -16.88 2.08
CA ILE A 280 11.63 -16.94 2.01
C ILE A 280 11.20 -18.22 2.72
N ASN A 281 10.39 -18.05 3.77
CA ASN A 281 9.96 -19.16 4.64
C ASN A 281 11.15 -19.98 5.16
N ASN A 282 12.20 -19.29 5.62
CA ASN A 282 13.48 -19.83 6.11
C ASN A 282 14.32 -20.57 5.05
N LYS A 283 13.97 -20.52 3.77
CA LYS A 283 14.74 -21.11 2.66
C LYS A 283 15.48 -20.02 1.91
N ALA A 284 16.79 -20.21 1.70
CA ALA A 284 17.59 -19.30 0.89
C ALA A 284 17.10 -19.32 -0.57
N CYS A 285 17.00 -18.15 -1.17
CA CYS A 285 16.62 -17.97 -2.56
C CYS A 285 17.66 -17.08 -3.25
N ASP A 286 18.19 -17.55 -4.37
CA ASP A 286 19.02 -16.74 -5.25
C ASP A 286 18.09 -16.06 -6.27
N ILE A 287 18.15 -14.75 -6.33
CA ILE A 287 17.25 -13.93 -7.14
C ILE A 287 18.05 -13.31 -8.30
N GLU A 288 17.64 -13.63 -9.50
CA GLU A 288 18.13 -12.99 -10.73
C GLU A 288 17.00 -12.13 -11.30
N TRP A 289 17.21 -10.80 -11.26
CA TRP A 289 16.19 -9.86 -11.67
C TRP A 289 16.14 -9.70 -13.20
N CYS A 290 14.94 -9.87 -13.77
CA CYS A 290 14.62 -9.38 -15.11
C CYS A 290 14.04 -7.96 -14.97
N GLU A 291 14.73 -6.95 -15.48
CA GLU A 291 14.26 -5.57 -15.41
C GLU A 291 13.14 -5.31 -16.41
N LEU A 292 12.09 -4.67 -15.98
CA LEU A 292 10.88 -4.40 -16.75
C LEU A 292 10.39 -2.95 -16.56
N SER A 293 9.81 -2.39 -17.60
CA SER A 293 9.06 -1.14 -17.49
C SER A 293 7.78 -1.34 -16.68
N PRO A 294 7.34 -0.38 -15.86
CA PRO A 294 6.03 -0.41 -15.21
C PRO A 294 4.84 -0.53 -16.17
N ARG A 295 5.07 -0.27 -17.47
CA ARG A 295 4.06 -0.40 -18.54
C ARG A 295 3.99 -1.78 -19.18
N THR A 296 4.78 -2.74 -18.70
CA THR A 296 4.73 -4.14 -19.15
C THR A 296 3.30 -4.66 -19.07
N THR A 297 2.85 -5.31 -20.13
CA THR A 297 1.49 -5.87 -20.19
C THR A 297 1.44 -7.27 -19.57
N LEU A 298 0.23 -7.74 -19.24
CA LEU A 298 0.04 -9.12 -18.78
C LEU A 298 0.52 -10.14 -19.83
N ALA A 299 0.33 -9.86 -21.10
CA ALA A 299 0.77 -10.75 -22.19
C ALA A 299 2.30 -10.85 -22.27
N ASP A 300 3.00 -9.73 -22.08
CA ASP A 300 4.47 -9.72 -22.04
C ASP A 300 4.98 -10.49 -20.82
N LEU A 301 4.36 -10.29 -19.67
CA LEU A 301 4.73 -10.95 -18.43
C LEU A 301 4.46 -12.48 -18.50
N ASP A 302 3.35 -12.90 -19.09
CA ASP A 302 3.02 -14.33 -19.31
C ASP A 302 4.05 -14.99 -20.23
N LYS A 303 4.47 -14.29 -21.29
CA LYS A 303 5.53 -14.75 -22.19
C LYS A 303 6.86 -14.93 -21.47
N LEU A 304 7.27 -13.95 -20.64
CA LEU A 304 8.48 -14.02 -19.84
C LEU A 304 8.42 -15.18 -18.83
N TYR A 305 7.29 -15.33 -18.14
CA TYR A 305 7.06 -16.43 -17.21
C TYR A 305 7.16 -17.80 -17.91
N SER A 306 6.57 -17.94 -19.09
CA SER A 306 6.66 -19.15 -19.93
C SER A 306 8.10 -19.41 -20.40
N GLY A 307 8.88 -18.36 -20.58
CA GLY A 307 10.33 -18.43 -20.88
C GLY A 307 11.23 -18.74 -19.68
N GLY A 308 10.66 -18.93 -18.48
CA GLY A 308 11.40 -19.32 -17.29
C GLY A 308 11.72 -18.17 -16.31
N VAL A 309 11.33 -16.92 -16.59
CA VAL A 309 11.52 -15.80 -15.67
C VAL A 309 10.68 -16.01 -14.40
N ARG A 310 11.30 -15.86 -13.23
CA ARG A 310 10.67 -16.04 -11.92
C ARG A 310 10.87 -14.85 -10.97
N ALA A 311 11.65 -13.86 -11.37
CA ALA A 311 11.84 -12.63 -10.63
C ALA A 311 11.94 -11.43 -11.56
N VAL A 312 11.21 -10.37 -11.25
CA VAL A 312 11.16 -9.15 -12.06
C VAL A 312 11.37 -7.92 -11.18
N ARG A 313 12.11 -6.94 -11.69
CA ARG A 313 12.25 -5.62 -11.10
C ARG A 313 11.61 -4.59 -12.01
N PHE A 314 10.60 -3.90 -11.52
CA PHE A 314 10.02 -2.78 -12.25
C PHE A 314 10.81 -1.50 -11.97
N THR A 315 11.20 -0.81 -13.06
CA THR A 315 11.83 0.51 -13.00
C THR A 315 10.87 1.57 -12.45
N ALA A 316 11.37 2.80 -12.23
CA ALA A 316 10.59 3.90 -11.66
C ALA A 316 9.26 4.12 -12.40
N GLY A 317 8.16 4.19 -11.65
CA GLY A 317 6.82 4.42 -12.19
C GLY A 317 5.73 3.74 -11.39
N TRP A 318 4.55 3.60 -12.00
CA TRP A 318 3.39 2.94 -11.41
C TRP A 318 3.15 1.57 -12.05
N VAL A 319 3.18 0.54 -11.22
CA VAL A 319 2.82 -0.83 -11.60
C VAL A 319 1.37 -1.05 -11.23
N LYS A 320 0.55 -1.46 -12.18
CA LYS A 320 -0.87 -1.73 -11.96
C LYS A 320 -1.08 -2.92 -11.02
N ASP A 321 -2.10 -2.84 -10.17
CA ASP A 321 -2.48 -3.93 -9.27
C ASP A 321 -2.70 -5.25 -10.03
N GLU A 322 -3.31 -5.22 -11.25
CA GLU A 322 -3.52 -6.42 -12.07
C GLU A 322 -2.23 -7.18 -12.43
N ILE A 323 -1.12 -6.45 -12.61
CA ILE A 323 0.22 -7.01 -12.88
C ILE A 323 0.77 -7.67 -11.61
N LEU A 324 0.60 -7.00 -10.47
CA LEU A 324 1.05 -7.53 -9.18
C LEU A 324 0.20 -8.73 -8.75
N ASP A 325 -1.11 -8.69 -8.94
CA ASP A 325 -2.02 -9.82 -8.69
C ASP A 325 -1.65 -11.06 -9.56
N TYR A 326 -1.25 -10.83 -10.82
CA TYR A 326 -0.72 -11.89 -11.68
C TYR A 326 0.58 -12.49 -11.11
N CYS A 327 1.50 -11.65 -10.66
CA CYS A 327 2.75 -12.10 -10.02
C CYS A 327 2.47 -12.90 -8.74
N ASP A 328 1.51 -12.46 -7.92
CA ASP A 328 1.08 -13.18 -6.73
C ASP A 328 0.56 -14.58 -7.06
N ALA A 329 -0.30 -14.68 -8.09
CA ALA A 329 -0.90 -15.93 -8.51
C ALA A 329 0.09 -16.90 -9.18
N LYS A 330 1.10 -16.38 -9.88
CA LYS A 330 2.12 -17.18 -10.58
C LYS A 330 3.37 -17.47 -9.75
N GLY A 331 3.52 -16.86 -8.58
CA GLY A 331 4.71 -17.02 -7.76
C GLY A 331 5.94 -16.31 -8.37
N ILE A 332 5.75 -15.19 -9.05
CA ILE A 332 6.84 -14.36 -9.56
C ILE A 332 7.28 -13.43 -8.45
N TYR A 333 8.57 -13.44 -8.11
CA TYR A 333 9.12 -12.46 -7.18
C TYR A 333 9.23 -11.08 -7.84
N VAL A 334 8.86 -10.05 -7.11
CA VAL A 334 8.78 -8.69 -7.61
C VAL A 334 9.64 -7.75 -6.76
N ALA A 335 10.36 -6.87 -7.43
CA ALA A 335 10.87 -5.64 -6.87
C ALA A 335 10.16 -4.46 -7.55
N VAL A 336 9.74 -3.47 -6.76
CA VAL A 336 9.16 -2.22 -7.27
C VAL A 336 10.04 -1.04 -6.90
N THR A 337 10.15 -0.09 -7.81
CA THR A 337 10.96 1.12 -7.65
C THR A 337 10.05 2.33 -7.49
N ALA A 338 10.34 3.17 -6.50
CA ALA A 338 9.61 4.43 -6.33
C ALA A 338 9.75 5.29 -7.58
N PRO A 339 8.73 6.08 -7.94
CA PRO A 339 8.74 6.91 -9.14
C PRO A 339 9.68 8.12 -8.98
N ILE A 340 10.97 7.82 -8.86
CA ILE A 340 12.08 8.77 -8.70
C ILE A 340 13.21 8.34 -9.62
N ASN A 341 13.61 9.24 -10.51
CA ASN A 341 14.83 9.18 -11.30
C ASN A 341 15.30 10.61 -11.55
N SER A 342 16.45 10.99 -11.03
CA SER A 342 16.99 12.34 -11.16
C SER A 342 18.29 12.40 -11.96
N SER A 343 18.52 11.42 -12.83
CA SER A 343 19.75 11.28 -13.65
C SER A 343 20.11 12.52 -14.46
N LEU A 344 19.10 13.19 -15.05
CA LEU A 344 19.33 14.40 -15.85
C LEU A 344 19.81 15.62 -15.02
N SER A 345 19.67 15.58 -13.70
CA SER A 345 20.17 16.62 -12.80
C SER A 345 21.65 16.45 -12.44
N GLY A 346 22.33 15.45 -13.01
CA GLY A 346 23.75 15.13 -12.77
C GLY A 346 24.01 14.48 -11.41
N GLU A 347 25.28 14.18 -11.14
CA GLU A 347 25.71 13.39 -9.99
C GLU A 347 26.21 14.23 -8.80
N SER A 348 26.01 15.54 -8.82
CA SER A 348 26.54 16.43 -7.80
C SER A 348 25.91 16.18 -6.43
N ARG A 349 26.72 15.73 -5.49
CA ARG A 349 26.35 15.56 -4.06
C ARG A 349 26.41 16.84 -3.25
N LYS A 350 26.72 17.98 -3.85
CA LYS A 350 26.70 19.29 -3.17
C LYS A 350 25.26 19.69 -2.89
N ARG A 351 25.05 20.43 -1.81
CA ARG A 351 23.76 21.08 -1.52
C ARG A 351 23.31 21.88 -2.76
N HIS A 352 22.05 21.74 -3.16
CA HIS A 352 21.47 22.28 -4.40
C HIS A 352 22.12 21.77 -5.69
N GLY A 353 22.78 20.61 -5.65
CA GLY A 353 23.20 19.86 -6.83
C GLY A 353 22.04 18.99 -7.35
N ASN A 354 22.24 17.67 -7.38
CA ASN A 354 21.13 16.77 -7.69
C ASN A 354 20.00 16.91 -6.63
N PRO A 355 18.72 16.86 -7.01
CA PRO A 355 17.57 16.96 -6.08
C PRO A 355 17.65 16.01 -4.88
N SER A 356 18.28 14.83 -5.02
CA SER A 356 18.48 13.89 -3.91
C SER A 356 19.31 14.48 -2.75
N ASN A 357 20.11 15.53 -3.00
CA ASN A 357 20.92 16.23 -2.00
C ASN A 357 20.37 17.60 -1.60
N ASP A 358 19.25 18.04 -2.18
CA ASP A 358 18.61 19.29 -1.81
C ASP A 358 17.56 19.06 -0.73
N PRO A 359 17.72 19.63 0.49
CA PRO A 359 16.75 19.48 1.57
C PRO A 359 15.32 19.89 1.23
N ALA A 360 15.10 20.73 0.21
CA ALA A 360 13.77 21.12 -0.24
C ALA A 360 12.96 19.92 -0.77
N TRP A 361 13.64 18.89 -1.30
CA TRP A 361 13.04 17.71 -1.87
C TRP A 361 12.75 16.57 -0.89
N ARG A 362 13.19 16.66 0.36
CA ARG A 362 13.04 15.59 1.37
C ARG A 362 11.62 15.05 1.46
N LYS A 363 10.62 15.95 1.57
CA LYS A 363 9.22 15.56 1.72
C LYS A 363 8.70 14.83 0.48
N GLU A 364 9.10 15.27 -0.69
CA GLU A 364 8.66 14.67 -1.95
C GLU A 364 9.23 13.27 -2.14
N TYR A 365 10.54 13.08 -1.93
CA TYR A 365 11.18 11.78 -2.00
C TYR A 365 10.57 10.80 -0.99
N THR A 366 10.50 11.19 0.27
CA THR A 366 9.92 10.35 1.34
C THR A 366 8.48 10.00 1.05
N ARG A 367 7.68 10.97 0.58
CA ARG A 367 6.27 10.74 0.26
C ARG A 367 6.11 9.70 -0.86
N ARG A 368 6.90 9.77 -1.93
CA ARG A 368 6.84 8.82 -3.06
C ARG A 368 7.17 7.39 -2.62
N VAL A 369 8.22 7.23 -1.83
CA VAL A 369 8.61 5.92 -1.28
C VAL A 369 7.54 5.36 -0.34
N VAL A 370 7.07 6.15 0.61
CA VAL A 370 6.04 5.76 1.59
C VAL A 370 4.73 5.41 0.89
N GLN A 371 4.33 6.22 -0.10
CA GLN A 371 3.11 5.99 -0.88
C GLN A 371 3.20 4.69 -1.68
N MET A 372 4.31 4.43 -2.36
CA MET A 372 4.56 3.17 -3.06
C MET A 372 4.38 1.98 -2.13
N ILE A 373 5.02 1.99 -0.95
CA ILE A 373 4.94 0.89 0.02
C ILE A 373 3.49 0.68 0.49
N HIS A 374 2.81 1.76 0.90
CA HIS A 374 1.44 1.64 1.41
C HIS A 374 0.44 1.16 0.36
N THR A 375 0.62 1.50 -0.90
CA THR A 375 -0.30 1.09 -1.96
C THR A 375 -0.06 -0.34 -2.44
N THR A 376 1.16 -0.87 -2.29
CA THR A 376 1.55 -2.18 -2.84
C THR A 376 1.79 -3.28 -1.79
N LYS A 377 1.85 -2.95 -0.50
CA LYS A 377 2.23 -3.87 0.61
C LYS A 377 1.39 -5.14 0.75
N ARG A 378 0.20 -5.22 0.11
CA ARG A 378 -0.66 -6.40 0.15
C ARG A 378 -0.14 -7.57 -0.69
N HIS A 379 0.75 -7.31 -1.64
CA HIS A 379 1.23 -8.31 -2.60
C HIS A 379 2.36 -9.16 -2.01
N PRO A 380 2.16 -10.46 -1.83
CA PRO A 380 3.21 -11.34 -1.32
C PRO A 380 4.36 -11.54 -2.31
N SER A 381 4.16 -11.29 -3.59
CA SER A 381 5.20 -11.32 -4.61
C SER A 381 6.28 -10.26 -4.39
N ILE A 382 5.96 -9.11 -3.77
CA ILE A 382 6.92 -8.03 -3.57
C ILE A 382 7.91 -8.39 -2.46
N ILE A 383 9.14 -8.72 -2.84
CA ILE A 383 10.21 -9.08 -1.91
C ILE A 383 11.29 -8.01 -1.78
N ALA A 384 11.21 -6.94 -2.56
CA ALA A 384 12.14 -5.81 -2.48
C ALA A 384 11.45 -4.50 -2.87
N TYR A 385 11.88 -3.41 -2.25
CA TYR A 385 11.58 -2.04 -2.65
C TYR A 385 12.86 -1.32 -3.03
N TYR A 386 12.84 -0.55 -4.11
CA TYR A 386 13.93 0.33 -4.50
C TYR A 386 13.51 1.79 -4.28
N LEU A 387 14.41 2.58 -3.69
CA LEU A 387 14.14 3.99 -3.35
C LEU A 387 14.03 4.88 -4.58
N ALA A 388 14.78 4.57 -5.61
CA ALA A 388 14.85 5.33 -6.87
C ALA A 388 15.55 4.48 -7.93
N ASP A 389 15.38 4.87 -9.19
CA ASP A 389 16.33 4.56 -10.26
C ASP A 389 17.47 5.59 -10.23
N ASP A 390 18.24 5.69 -11.33
CA ASP A 390 19.43 6.52 -11.46
C ASP A 390 19.26 7.92 -10.82
N SER A 391 19.93 8.12 -9.71
CA SER A 391 19.90 9.36 -8.94
C SER A 391 21.19 9.47 -8.16
N ALA A 392 21.73 10.68 -7.97
CA ALA A 392 22.88 10.85 -7.10
C ALA A 392 22.50 10.48 -5.65
N ASN A 393 23.36 9.71 -4.97
CA ASN A 393 23.10 9.36 -3.58
C ASN A 393 23.10 10.61 -2.67
N GLY A 394 22.09 10.75 -1.80
CA GLY A 394 21.93 11.95 -0.99
C GLY A 394 20.99 11.82 0.18
N ILE A 395 20.85 12.93 0.92
CA ILE A 395 20.10 13.01 2.17
C ILE A 395 18.62 12.64 1.99
N CYS A 396 18.02 12.96 0.83
CA CYS A 396 16.60 12.67 0.57
C CYS A 396 16.38 11.16 0.48
N LEU A 397 17.29 10.42 -0.16
CA LEU A 397 17.24 8.95 -0.23
C LEU A 397 17.48 8.31 1.13
N TYR A 398 18.41 8.86 1.93
CA TYR A 398 18.65 8.37 3.28
C TYR A 398 17.42 8.52 4.18
N GLU A 399 16.77 9.68 4.19
CA GLU A 399 15.55 9.89 4.97
C GLU A 399 14.38 9.05 4.46
N SER A 400 14.29 8.84 3.14
CA SER A 400 13.30 7.93 2.54
C SER A 400 13.52 6.48 2.98
N TYR A 401 14.79 6.04 3.06
CA TYR A 401 15.15 4.72 3.58
C TYR A 401 14.70 4.57 5.04
N LEU A 402 15.01 5.54 5.91
CA LEU A 402 14.58 5.49 7.30
C LEU A 402 13.06 5.40 7.42
N SER A 403 12.33 6.24 6.69
CA SER A 403 10.87 6.22 6.70
C SER A 403 10.28 4.92 6.14
N ALA A 404 10.91 4.32 5.13
CA ALA A 404 10.53 3.01 4.63
C ALA A 404 10.70 1.93 5.70
N LYS A 405 11.83 1.93 6.43
CA LYS A 405 12.11 0.93 7.49
C LYS A 405 11.18 1.05 8.70
N GLU A 406 10.52 2.19 8.91
CA GLU A 406 9.49 2.35 9.95
C GLU A 406 8.18 1.63 9.58
N ILE A 407 7.88 1.47 8.29
CA ILE A 407 6.58 0.97 7.82
C ILE A 407 6.62 -0.40 7.17
N THR A 408 7.81 -0.90 6.80
CA THR A 408 7.95 -2.23 6.20
C THR A 408 9.16 -2.99 6.71
N SER A 409 9.01 -4.32 6.79
CA SER A 409 10.13 -5.26 6.99
C SER A 409 10.68 -5.83 5.68
N VAL A 410 10.04 -5.53 4.55
CA VAL A 410 10.54 -5.90 3.23
C VAL A 410 11.88 -5.18 3.00
N PRO A 411 12.89 -5.85 2.45
CA PRO A 411 14.17 -5.24 2.09
C PRO A 411 14.02 -4.01 1.22
N VAL A 412 14.80 -2.97 1.54
CA VAL A 412 14.81 -1.69 0.85
C VAL A 412 16.20 -1.44 0.29
N PHE A 413 16.30 -1.19 -1.01
CA PHE A 413 17.55 -1.06 -1.73
C PHE A 413 17.68 0.28 -2.43
N TYR A 414 18.93 0.63 -2.69
CA TYR A 414 19.32 1.67 -3.61
C TYR A 414 20.68 1.30 -4.24
N ASP A 415 20.73 1.08 -5.54
CA ASP A 415 21.90 0.49 -6.22
C ASP A 415 23.15 1.37 -6.11
N ASP A 416 23.02 2.67 -6.36
CA ASP A 416 24.13 3.62 -6.23
C ASP A 416 24.51 3.93 -4.78
N GLY A 417 23.70 3.49 -3.84
CA GLY A 417 23.96 3.54 -2.42
C GLY A 417 24.99 2.52 -1.95
N GLY A 418 25.16 1.42 -2.67
CA GLY A 418 26.13 0.33 -2.51
C GLY A 418 26.63 0.02 -1.11
N LYS A 419 27.53 0.83 -0.62
CA LYS A 419 28.17 0.70 0.70
C LYS A 419 27.65 1.72 1.73
N GLU A 420 26.62 2.50 1.39
CA GLU A 420 26.11 3.58 2.22
C GLU A 420 24.86 3.15 3.02
N TRP A 421 24.37 4.07 3.88
CA TRP A 421 23.39 3.78 4.92
C TRP A 421 21.93 3.66 4.42
N ASN A 422 21.67 3.92 3.16
CA ASN A 422 20.34 3.96 2.55
C ASN A 422 19.96 2.70 1.77
N SER A 423 20.57 1.58 2.10
CA SER A 423 20.25 0.29 1.46
C SER A 423 20.46 -0.86 2.44
N ASP A 424 19.61 -1.89 2.37
CA ASP A 424 19.80 -3.13 3.13
C ASP A 424 20.94 -4.00 2.54
N ASN A 425 21.42 -3.68 1.35
CA ASN A 425 22.57 -4.33 0.70
C ASN A 425 23.92 -3.78 1.21
N ARG A 426 24.00 -3.44 2.49
CA ARG A 426 25.25 -3.01 3.11
C ARG A 426 26.21 -4.18 3.26
N GLU A 427 27.40 -4.07 2.75
CA GLU A 427 28.51 -4.89 3.20
C GLU A 427 28.90 -4.40 4.62
N PHE A 428 28.55 -5.16 5.64
CA PHE A 428 29.13 -4.95 6.96
C PHE A 428 30.63 -5.23 6.86
N ARG A 429 31.43 -4.19 7.06
CA ARG A 429 32.88 -4.32 7.32
C ARG A 429 33.11 -4.54 8.80
#